data_e0837735e9ef4ee68d0fed87ca6c420a
#
_entry.id   e0837735e9ef4ee68d0fed87ca6c420a
#
_cell.length_a   1.000
_cell.length_b   1.000
_cell.length_c   1.000
_cell.angle_alpha   90.00
_cell.angle_beta   90.00
_cell.angle_gamma   90.00
#
_symmetry.space_group_name_H-M   'P 1'
#
loop_
_entity.id
_entity.type
_entity.pdbx_description
1 polymer ?
#
loop_
_entity_poly.entity_id
_entity_poly.type
_entity_poly.pdbx_seq_one_letter_code
_entity_poly.pdbx_strand_id
1 'polypeptide(L)'
;MHRHMFSTGTLALAFSVVLAGSASVSSAASYGNFASPTGTVSFNNVADVNGLFGAPTVSGNSLDFSPSTFEADCASSPGCPPTPASVSDTLVMDIDADAGQYIDTIVLTEAGDTTLSSFLNAFAATTVVANVFIDVLEIDGVAVNGLNENAQMVFTNGGQYTTNDFTGTQIWTGLLSVDVDSVIAGDGGSGQATLVRISLSNTLTAFADSGASARIEKKDIDGLAITVVPEPGTALLMGLGLLGLASGRVRKTAR
;
A
#
# COMPACT_ATOMS: atom_id res chain seq x y z
N MET A 1 25.98 -84.61 -3.75
CA MET A 1 26.61 -83.51 -4.50
C MET A 1 25.61 -82.33 -4.60
N HIS A 2 25.65 -81.42 -3.67
CA HIS A 2 24.76 -80.22 -3.66
C HIS A 2 25.58 -79.01 -4.08
N ARG A 3 25.19 -78.37 -5.19
CA ARG A 3 25.74 -77.07 -5.63
C ARG A 3 24.84 -75.96 -5.12
N HIS A 4 25.37 -75.13 -4.26
CA HIS A 4 24.77 -73.82 -3.86
C HIS A 4 25.06 -72.77 -4.94
N MET A 5 24.01 -72.18 -5.49
CA MET A 5 24.06 -71.05 -6.39
C MET A 5 23.94 -69.73 -5.50
N PHE A 6 24.98 -68.92 -5.45
CA PHE A 6 24.94 -67.59 -4.86
C PHE A 6 24.37 -66.61 -5.87
N SER A 7 23.25 -65.96 -5.48
CA SER A 7 22.66 -64.84 -6.22
C SER A 7 23.28 -63.54 -5.71
N THR A 8 24.01 -62.86 -6.58
CA THR A 8 24.53 -61.51 -6.33
C THR A 8 23.43 -60.51 -6.63
N GLY A 9 22.79 -60.00 -5.57
CA GLY A 9 21.85 -58.88 -5.67
C GLY A 9 22.61 -57.53 -5.77
N THR A 10 22.41 -56.85 -6.89
CA THR A 10 22.95 -55.52 -7.13
C THR A 10 22.04 -54.49 -6.41
N LEU A 11 22.57 -53.84 -5.38
CA LEU A 11 21.89 -52.78 -4.65
C LEU A 11 22.01 -51.47 -5.45
N ALA A 12 20.93 -51.01 -6.09
CA ALA A 12 20.86 -49.72 -6.73
C ALA A 12 20.57 -48.62 -5.67
N LEU A 13 21.58 -47.81 -5.39
CA LEU A 13 21.42 -46.62 -4.54
C LEU A 13 20.74 -45.51 -5.36
N ALA A 14 19.47 -45.23 -5.09
CA ALA A 14 18.78 -44.06 -5.64
C ALA A 14 19.21 -42.80 -4.86
N PHE A 15 19.98 -41.93 -5.50
CA PHE A 15 20.32 -40.60 -4.98
C PHE A 15 19.13 -39.67 -5.23
N SER A 16 18.36 -39.40 -4.18
CA SER A 16 17.34 -38.33 -4.21
C SER A 16 18.04 -37.00 -4.01
N VAL A 17 18.20 -36.22 -5.08
CA VAL A 17 18.61 -34.81 -5.00
C VAL A 17 17.41 -34.02 -4.50
N VAL A 18 17.41 -33.63 -3.22
CA VAL A 18 16.49 -32.64 -2.68
C VAL A 18 16.99 -31.29 -3.18
N LEU A 19 16.36 -30.70 -4.19
CA LEU A 19 16.49 -29.28 -4.49
C LEU A 19 15.85 -28.51 -3.33
N ALA A 20 16.67 -28.06 -2.40
CA ALA A 20 16.27 -27.03 -1.47
C ALA A 20 16.09 -25.73 -2.28
N GLY A 21 14.87 -25.42 -2.69
CA GLY A 21 14.50 -24.09 -3.15
C GLY A 21 14.82 -23.14 -2.02
N SER A 22 15.76 -22.22 -2.22
CA SER A 22 16.00 -21.10 -1.32
C SER A 22 14.76 -20.21 -1.37
N ALA A 23 13.84 -20.41 -0.42
CA ALA A 23 12.85 -19.39 -0.11
C ALA A 23 13.66 -18.14 0.31
N SER A 24 13.61 -17.09 -0.49
CA SER A 24 14.10 -15.78 -0.08
C SER A 24 13.31 -15.40 1.18
N VAL A 25 13.99 -15.37 2.33
CA VAL A 25 13.38 -14.88 3.57
C VAL A 25 13.18 -13.39 3.33
N SER A 26 11.95 -12.99 3.05
CA SER A 26 11.54 -11.60 3.07
C SER A 26 11.78 -11.10 4.51
N SER A 27 12.52 -10.01 4.64
CA SER A 27 12.91 -9.46 5.93
C SER A 27 12.17 -8.15 6.12
N ALA A 28 11.54 -7.98 7.28
CA ALA A 28 10.97 -6.70 7.68
C ALA A 28 11.98 -5.56 7.47
N ALA A 29 11.57 -4.49 6.79
CA ALA A 29 12.38 -3.30 6.59
C ALA A 29 11.88 -2.18 7.49
N SER A 30 12.80 -1.54 8.20
CA SER A 30 12.52 -0.32 8.96
C SER A 30 13.23 0.84 8.26
N TYR A 31 12.45 1.80 7.82
CA TYR A 31 12.93 2.97 7.08
C TYR A 31 13.21 4.16 7.99
N GLY A 32 12.65 4.17 9.21
CA GLY A 32 12.84 5.23 10.20
C GLY A 32 11.83 6.36 10.10
N ASN A 33 12.30 7.60 10.26
CA ASN A 33 11.46 8.78 10.34
C ASN A 33 11.76 9.76 9.21
N PHE A 34 10.73 10.43 8.70
CA PHE A 34 10.82 11.37 7.58
C PHE A 34 10.07 12.65 7.91
N ALA A 35 10.67 13.79 7.62
CA ALA A 35 10.04 15.10 7.71
C ALA A 35 10.59 16.01 6.61
N SER A 36 9.72 16.81 6.00
CA SER A 36 10.12 17.80 5.01
C SER A 36 10.18 19.18 5.63
N PRO A 37 11.18 20.02 5.32
CA PRO A 37 11.23 21.40 5.81
C PRO A 37 10.04 22.28 5.40
N THR A 38 9.30 21.85 4.39
CA THR A 38 8.11 22.53 3.87
C THR A 38 6.81 21.82 4.23
N GLY A 39 6.89 20.72 4.97
CA GLY A 39 5.74 19.98 5.46
C GLY A 39 5.24 20.53 6.76
N THR A 40 4.05 20.07 7.17
CA THR A 40 3.39 20.34 8.45
C THR A 40 3.10 19.06 9.21
N VAL A 41 3.59 17.94 8.70
CA VAL A 41 3.55 16.63 9.34
C VAL A 41 4.89 15.93 9.21
N SER A 42 5.16 15.01 10.12
CA SER A 42 6.24 14.02 10.04
C SER A 42 5.67 12.62 9.95
N PHE A 43 6.43 11.74 9.27
CA PHE A 43 6.12 10.31 9.16
C PHE A 43 7.11 9.54 10.01
N ASN A 44 6.63 8.88 11.05
CA ASN A 44 7.47 8.24 12.06
C ASN A 44 7.28 6.73 12.03
N ASN A 45 8.30 5.97 12.46
CA ASN A 45 8.27 4.52 12.55
C ASN A 45 7.89 3.82 11.24
N VAL A 46 8.28 4.39 10.10
CA VAL A 46 7.96 3.85 8.78
C VAL A 46 8.64 2.50 8.60
N ALA A 47 7.84 1.45 8.41
CA ALA A 47 8.33 0.08 8.28
C ALA A 47 7.35 -0.77 7.46
N ASP A 48 7.86 -1.79 6.79
CA ASP A 48 7.05 -2.84 6.19
C ASP A 48 7.49 -4.24 6.64
N VAL A 49 6.59 -5.22 6.46
CA VAL A 49 6.81 -6.58 6.98
C VAL A 49 7.78 -7.37 6.10
N ASN A 50 7.77 -7.14 4.79
CA ASN A 50 8.52 -7.93 3.83
C ASN A 50 9.55 -7.13 3.00
N GLY A 51 9.67 -5.82 3.18
CA GLY A 51 10.61 -4.97 2.46
C GLY A 51 10.22 -4.68 1.00
N LEU A 52 8.96 -4.88 0.63
CA LEU A 52 8.52 -4.82 -0.77
C LEU A 52 8.14 -3.41 -1.22
N PHE A 53 7.76 -2.53 -0.30
CA PHE A 53 7.43 -1.14 -0.64
C PHE A 53 8.65 -0.30 -1.02
N GLY A 54 9.84 -0.70 -0.56
CA GLY A 54 11.07 0.05 -0.79
C GLY A 54 11.19 1.29 0.12
N ALA A 55 12.37 1.89 0.12
CA ALA A 55 12.61 3.08 0.95
C ALA A 55 11.91 4.31 0.35
N PRO A 56 11.13 5.07 1.16
CA PRO A 56 10.41 6.23 0.64
C PRO A 56 11.29 7.47 0.54
N THR A 57 10.79 8.45 -0.24
CA THR A 57 11.23 9.84 -0.23
C THR A 57 10.14 10.74 0.33
N VAL A 58 10.49 11.88 0.95
CA VAL A 58 9.55 12.83 1.53
C VAL A 58 9.57 14.16 0.77
N SER A 59 8.38 14.72 0.49
CA SER A 59 8.22 16.04 -0.11
C SER A 59 6.95 16.72 0.42
N GLY A 60 7.11 17.86 1.11
CA GLY A 60 5.98 18.49 1.80
C GLY A 60 5.32 17.53 2.79
N ASN A 61 4.03 17.33 2.66
CA ASN A 61 3.24 16.39 3.46
C ASN A 61 3.03 15.04 2.74
N SER A 62 3.90 14.69 1.80
CA SER A 62 3.79 13.44 1.04
C SER A 62 5.01 12.55 1.26
N LEU A 63 4.74 11.27 1.43
CA LEU A 63 5.72 10.20 1.46
C LEU A 63 5.51 9.32 0.23
N ASP A 64 6.53 9.21 -0.62
CA ASP A 64 6.50 8.49 -1.88
C ASP A 64 7.41 7.27 -1.84
N PHE A 65 6.88 6.09 -2.19
CA PHE A 65 7.53 4.79 -2.14
C PHE A 65 7.84 4.29 -3.56
N SER A 66 9.01 3.67 -3.72
CA SER A 66 9.50 3.14 -5.00
C SER A 66 9.64 1.62 -4.96
N PRO A 67 8.53 0.85 -5.02
CA PRO A 67 8.58 -0.61 -5.00
C PRO A 67 9.25 -1.15 -6.27
N SER A 68 10.26 -2.02 -6.12
CA SER A 68 11.00 -2.59 -7.25
C SER A 68 10.83 -4.10 -7.42
N THR A 69 10.28 -4.77 -6.41
CA THR A 69 10.15 -6.24 -6.36
C THR A 69 8.76 -6.70 -5.91
N PHE A 70 7.80 -5.78 -5.83
CA PHE A 70 6.44 -6.11 -5.44
C PHE A 70 5.66 -6.61 -6.67
N GLU A 71 5.85 -7.89 -6.98
CA GLU A 71 5.26 -8.51 -8.16
C GLU A 71 4.75 -9.93 -7.89
N ALA A 72 3.68 -10.32 -8.58
CA ALA A 72 3.22 -11.69 -8.69
C ALA A 72 3.28 -12.12 -10.16
N ASP A 73 3.93 -13.26 -10.44
CA ASP A 73 4.14 -13.76 -11.79
C ASP A 73 3.72 -15.24 -11.90
N CYS A 74 3.01 -15.53 -12.96
CA CYS A 74 2.58 -16.87 -13.33
C CYS A 74 2.96 -17.18 -14.77
N ALA A 75 4.02 -17.98 -14.95
CA ALA A 75 4.55 -18.34 -16.26
C ALA A 75 3.59 -19.25 -17.05
N SER A 76 3.67 -19.15 -18.38
CA SER A 76 2.81 -19.87 -19.34
C SER A 76 2.98 -21.39 -19.38
N SER A 77 4.05 -21.94 -18.83
CA SER A 77 4.32 -23.37 -18.79
C SER A 77 5.07 -23.74 -17.50
N PRO A 78 4.49 -24.54 -16.62
CA PRO A 78 3.21 -25.26 -16.76
C PRO A 78 1.94 -24.42 -16.47
N GLY A 79 2.03 -23.12 -16.20
CA GLY A 79 1.01 -22.28 -15.59
C GLY A 79 1.16 -22.23 -14.06
N CYS A 80 0.14 -21.75 -13.34
CA CYS A 80 0.11 -21.75 -11.87
C CYS A 80 -1.04 -22.61 -11.29
N PRO A 81 -1.36 -23.77 -11.81
CA PRO A 81 -2.26 -24.68 -11.14
C PRO A 81 -1.52 -25.48 -10.06
N PRO A 82 -2.15 -25.82 -8.95
CA PRO A 82 -3.54 -25.48 -8.59
C PRO A 82 -3.67 -24.17 -7.83
N THR A 83 -2.58 -23.47 -7.48
CA THR A 83 -2.61 -22.26 -6.66
C THR A 83 -2.08 -21.05 -7.43
N PRO A 84 -2.75 -19.89 -7.37
CA PRO A 84 -2.22 -18.64 -7.90
C PRO A 84 -0.88 -18.27 -7.27
N ALA A 85 -0.03 -17.55 -8.01
CA ALA A 85 1.08 -16.83 -7.43
C ALA A 85 0.54 -15.62 -6.69
N SER A 86 0.96 -15.41 -5.45
CA SER A 86 0.51 -14.28 -4.63
C SER A 86 1.68 -13.69 -3.84
N VAL A 87 1.71 -12.37 -3.77
CA VAL A 87 2.65 -11.61 -2.97
C VAL A 87 1.89 -10.58 -2.15
N SER A 88 2.25 -10.40 -0.90
CA SER A 88 1.63 -9.42 -0.01
C SER A 88 2.66 -8.77 0.89
N ASP A 89 2.38 -7.52 1.27
CA ASP A 89 3.15 -6.81 2.29
C ASP A 89 2.25 -5.86 3.07
N THR A 90 2.70 -5.47 4.26
CA THR A 90 2.00 -4.53 5.13
C THR A 90 2.96 -3.41 5.53
N LEU A 91 2.64 -2.19 5.12
CA LEU A 91 3.33 -0.96 5.47
C LEU A 91 2.65 -0.34 6.70
N VAL A 92 3.45 0.05 7.68
CA VAL A 92 2.96 0.72 8.91
C VAL A 92 3.74 2.01 9.12
N MET A 93 3.05 3.07 9.55
CA MET A 93 3.65 4.33 9.95
C MET A 93 2.76 5.12 10.88
N ASP A 94 3.37 6.03 11.63
CA ASP A 94 2.70 7.06 12.41
C ASP A 94 2.85 8.39 11.68
N ILE A 95 1.77 9.15 11.52
CA ILE A 95 1.74 10.51 10.98
C ILE A 95 1.52 11.44 12.16
N ASP A 96 2.44 12.35 12.38
CA ASP A 96 2.45 13.28 13.52
C ASP A 96 2.40 14.72 12.99
N ALA A 97 1.37 15.46 13.39
CA ALA A 97 1.19 16.84 12.98
C ALA A 97 2.10 17.78 13.77
N ASP A 98 2.70 18.77 13.10
CA ASP A 98 3.48 19.82 13.75
C ASP A 98 2.62 20.63 14.71
N ALA A 99 3.25 21.31 15.66
CA ALA A 99 2.56 22.10 16.66
C ALA A 99 1.59 23.12 16.03
N GLY A 100 0.30 23.02 16.38
CA GLY A 100 -0.77 23.84 15.85
C GLY A 100 -1.26 23.47 14.46
N GLN A 101 -0.86 22.28 13.97
CA GLN A 101 -1.36 21.66 12.75
C GLN A 101 -2.19 20.42 13.10
N TYR A 102 -2.97 19.95 12.13
CA TYR A 102 -3.88 18.82 12.30
C TYR A 102 -3.89 17.96 11.03
N ILE A 103 -4.33 16.72 11.19
CA ILE A 103 -4.47 15.74 10.12
C ILE A 103 -5.95 15.63 9.77
N ASP A 104 -6.37 16.29 8.69
CA ASP A 104 -7.76 16.34 8.24
C ASP A 104 -8.08 15.20 7.26
N THR A 105 -7.28 15.07 6.22
CA THR A 105 -7.50 14.08 5.17
C THR A 105 -6.20 13.34 4.83
N ILE A 106 -6.29 12.03 4.69
CA ILE A 106 -5.20 11.18 4.24
C ILE A 106 -5.57 10.61 2.88
N VAL A 107 -4.74 10.88 1.87
CA VAL A 107 -4.91 10.36 0.50
C VAL A 107 -3.81 9.36 0.22
N LEU A 108 -4.21 8.15 -0.20
CA LEU A 108 -3.31 7.10 -0.64
C LEU A 108 -3.55 6.83 -2.13
N THR A 109 -2.48 6.82 -2.91
CA THR A 109 -2.51 6.47 -4.33
C THR A 109 -1.56 5.34 -4.61
N GLU A 110 -1.94 4.45 -5.50
CA GLU A 110 -1.11 3.35 -5.97
C GLU A 110 -1.18 3.22 -7.48
N ALA A 111 -0.08 2.76 -8.08
CA ALA A 111 -0.05 2.43 -9.50
C ALA A 111 0.84 1.24 -9.79
N GLY A 112 0.62 0.66 -10.95
CA GLY A 112 1.43 -0.42 -11.47
C GLY A 112 0.95 -0.87 -12.83
N ASP A 113 1.44 -1.99 -13.28
CA ASP A 113 0.94 -2.62 -14.50
C ASP A 113 0.59 -4.10 -14.31
N THR A 114 -0.22 -4.57 -15.23
CA THR A 114 -0.55 -5.99 -15.37
C THR A 114 -0.33 -6.40 -16.82
N THR A 115 0.28 -7.57 -17.00
CA THR A 115 0.53 -8.15 -18.33
C THR A 115 -0.11 -9.53 -18.41
N LEU A 116 -1.01 -9.69 -19.38
CA LEU A 116 -1.70 -10.94 -19.63
C LEU A 116 -1.39 -11.43 -21.04
N SER A 117 -1.08 -12.73 -21.18
CA SER A 117 -0.98 -13.38 -22.48
C SER A 117 -1.81 -14.67 -22.52
N SER A 118 -2.30 -15.02 -23.71
CA SER A 118 -3.11 -16.21 -23.91
C SER A 118 -2.78 -16.84 -25.27
N PHE A 119 -2.61 -18.15 -25.28
CA PHE A 119 -2.54 -18.95 -26.48
C PHE A 119 -3.75 -19.89 -26.53
N LEU A 120 -4.41 -19.96 -27.68
CA LEU A 120 -5.62 -20.78 -27.89
C LEU A 120 -6.74 -20.54 -26.86
N ASN A 121 -6.93 -19.29 -26.45
CA ASN A 121 -7.94 -18.86 -25.46
C ASN A 121 -7.74 -19.45 -24.04
N ALA A 122 -6.52 -19.80 -23.68
CA ALA A 122 -6.21 -20.17 -22.30
C ALA A 122 -6.46 -18.98 -21.36
N PHE A 123 -7.00 -19.23 -20.17
CA PHE A 123 -7.39 -18.19 -19.23
C PHE A 123 -6.18 -17.71 -18.41
N ALA A 124 -6.08 -16.40 -18.22
CA ALA A 124 -5.21 -15.77 -17.24
C ALA A 124 -5.91 -14.58 -16.57
N ALA A 125 -5.54 -14.33 -15.31
CA ALA A 125 -6.09 -13.25 -14.52
C ALA A 125 -5.06 -12.71 -13.53
N THR A 126 -5.20 -11.42 -13.20
CA THR A 126 -4.48 -10.79 -12.10
C THR A 126 -5.45 -10.01 -11.21
N THR A 127 -5.08 -9.85 -9.93
CA THR A 127 -5.83 -9.03 -9.00
C THR A 127 -4.91 -8.17 -8.14
N VAL A 128 -5.38 -6.98 -7.77
CA VAL A 128 -4.78 -6.11 -6.77
C VAL A 128 -5.83 -5.76 -5.73
N VAL A 129 -5.45 -5.86 -4.45
CA VAL A 129 -6.29 -5.49 -3.30
C VAL A 129 -5.43 -4.74 -2.30
N ALA A 130 -5.93 -3.64 -1.76
CA ALA A 130 -5.31 -2.91 -0.66
C ALA A 130 -6.36 -2.57 0.40
N ASN A 131 -6.07 -2.95 1.64
CA ASN A 131 -6.87 -2.62 2.81
C ASN A 131 -6.06 -1.70 3.72
N VAL A 132 -6.69 -0.64 4.20
CA VAL A 132 -6.07 0.36 5.05
C VAL A 132 -6.80 0.37 6.39
N PHE A 133 -6.05 0.19 7.46
CA PHE A 133 -6.51 0.41 8.82
C PHE A 133 -5.94 1.75 9.30
N ILE A 134 -6.81 2.62 9.79
CA ILE A 134 -6.46 3.93 10.33
C ILE A 134 -6.84 3.94 11.80
N ASP A 135 -5.92 4.36 12.65
CA ASP A 135 -6.11 4.46 14.10
C ASP A 135 -5.68 5.86 14.55
N VAL A 136 -6.62 6.65 15.07
CA VAL A 136 -6.35 7.97 15.62
C VAL A 136 -5.81 7.77 17.04
N LEU A 137 -4.56 8.15 17.24
CA LEU A 137 -3.84 7.95 18.50
C LEU A 137 -3.88 9.16 19.42
N GLU A 138 -4.00 10.39 18.84
CA GLU A 138 -4.11 11.62 19.59
C GLU A 138 -5.08 12.59 18.95
N ILE A 139 -5.86 13.29 19.79
CA ILE A 139 -6.73 14.42 19.44
C ILE A 139 -6.29 15.62 20.27
N ASP A 140 -6.05 16.77 19.61
CA ASP A 140 -5.62 18.01 20.23
C ASP A 140 -4.41 17.84 21.18
N GLY A 141 -3.48 16.92 20.85
CA GLY A 141 -2.30 16.57 21.63
C GLY A 141 -2.59 15.68 22.85
N VAL A 142 -3.78 15.08 22.94
CA VAL A 142 -4.18 14.19 24.02
C VAL A 142 -4.39 12.77 23.46
N ALA A 143 -3.72 11.78 24.06
CA ALA A 143 -3.83 10.39 23.64
C ALA A 143 -5.28 9.88 23.79
N VAL A 144 -5.75 9.18 22.75
CA VAL A 144 -7.08 8.55 22.68
C VAL A 144 -6.96 7.08 22.29
N ASN A 145 -8.04 6.33 22.41
CA ASN A 145 -8.08 4.93 22.00
C ASN A 145 -9.43 4.59 21.39
N GLY A 146 -9.44 3.66 20.45
CA GLY A 146 -10.64 3.07 19.87
C GLY A 146 -11.30 3.93 18.79
N LEU A 147 -10.62 4.94 18.28
CA LEU A 147 -11.08 5.76 17.15
C LEU A 147 -10.38 5.26 15.88
N ASN A 148 -11.03 4.35 15.15
CA ASN A 148 -10.38 3.68 14.03
C ASN A 148 -11.37 3.32 12.92
N GLU A 149 -10.84 3.14 11.70
CA GLU A 149 -11.59 2.72 10.52
C GLU A 149 -10.81 1.74 9.66
N ASN A 150 -11.54 0.81 9.04
CA ASN A 150 -11.04 -0.02 7.96
C ASN A 150 -11.62 0.47 6.64
N ALA A 151 -10.74 0.84 5.72
CA ALA A 151 -11.12 1.28 4.38
C ALA A 151 -10.43 0.42 3.31
N GLN A 152 -11.09 0.24 2.18
CA GLN A 152 -10.53 -0.47 1.03
C GLN A 152 -10.25 0.52 -0.10
N MET A 153 -9.06 0.42 -0.69
CA MET A 153 -8.68 1.24 -1.85
C MET A 153 -9.51 0.83 -3.08
N VAL A 154 -9.94 1.82 -3.85
CA VAL A 154 -10.66 1.62 -5.10
C VAL A 154 -9.68 1.61 -6.26
N PHE A 155 -9.66 0.51 -7.00
CA PHE A 155 -8.78 0.32 -8.16
C PHE A 155 -9.54 0.43 -9.48
N THR A 156 -8.84 0.82 -10.54
CA THR A 156 -9.35 0.69 -11.92
C THR A 156 -9.80 -0.73 -12.18
N ASN A 157 -10.89 -0.91 -12.91
CA ASN A 157 -11.55 -2.20 -13.18
C ASN A 157 -11.85 -3.04 -11.91
N GLY A 158 -12.03 -2.39 -10.75
CA GLY A 158 -12.26 -3.09 -9.48
C GLY A 158 -11.06 -3.92 -9.01
N GLY A 159 -9.85 -3.65 -9.53
CA GLY A 159 -8.63 -4.39 -9.19
C GLY A 159 -8.54 -5.79 -9.81
N GLN A 160 -9.37 -6.11 -10.81
CA GLN A 160 -9.38 -7.41 -11.50
C GLN A 160 -9.17 -7.25 -12.99
N TYR A 161 -8.30 -8.09 -13.55
CA TYR A 161 -7.89 -8.06 -14.96
C TYR A 161 -7.85 -9.47 -15.51
N THR A 162 -8.48 -9.71 -16.66
CA THR A 162 -8.58 -11.05 -17.24
C THR A 162 -8.28 -11.06 -18.74
N THR A 163 -7.87 -12.21 -19.27
CA THR A 163 -7.70 -12.40 -20.73
C THR A 163 -9.02 -12.34 -21.51
N ASN A 164 -10.17 -12.34 -20.83
CA ASN A 164 -11.46 -12.09 -21.47
C ASN A 164 -11.64 -10.60 -21.84
N ASP A 165 -10.95 -9.70 -21.14
CA ASP A 165 -11.07 -8.27 -21.32
C ASP A 165 -9.97 -7.71 -22.24
N PHE A 166 -8.72 -8.19 -22.08
CA PHE A 166 -7.59 -7.78 -22.89
C PHE A 166 -6.43 -8.78 -22.86
N THR A 167 -5.50 -8.61 -23.77
CA THR A 167 -4.15 -9.22 -23.75
C THR A 167 -3.10 -8.15 -23.98
N GLY A 168 -1.90 -8.33 -23.45
CA GLY A 168 -0.83 -7.34 -23.43
C GLY A 168 -0.68 -6.70 -22.07
N THR A 169 -0.13 -5.47 -22.02
CA THR A 169 0.13 -4.74 -20.76
C THR A 169 -0.87 -3.60 -20.60
N GLN A 170 -1.42 -3.47 -19.40
CA GLN A 170 -2.31 -2.41 -19.00
C GLN A 170 -1.85 -1.81 -17.65
N ILE A 171 -1.89 -0.47 -17.55
CA ILE A 171 -1.64 0.25 -16.30
C ILE A 171 -2.89 0.16 -15.42
N TRP A 172 -2.69 -0.03 -14.12
CA TRP A 172 -3.71 0.07 -13.11
C TRP A 172 -3.37 1.18 -12.11
N THR A 173 -4.39 1.79 -11.54
CA THR A 173 -4.28 2.81 -10.49
C THR A 173 -5.26 2.52 -9.39
N GLY A 174 -4.89 2.87 -8.16
CA GLY A 174 -5.71 2.81 -6.96
C GLY A 174 -5.76 4.17 -6.26
N LEU A 175 -6.88 4.45 -5.62
CA LEU A 175 -7.10 5.67 -4.84
C LEU A 175 -7.92 5.35 -3.60
N LEU A 176 -7.51 5.90 -2.48
CA LEU A 176 -8.28 5.98 -1.24
C LEU A 176 -8.10 7.38 -0.65
N SER A 177 -9.21 8.00 -0.25
CA SER A 177 -9.21 9.24 0.53
C SER A 177 -9.99 9.01 1.81
N VAL A 178 -9.37 9.27 2.95
CA VAL A 178 -9.98 9.12 4.27
C VAL A 178 -10.06 10.48 4.93
N ASP A 179 -11.27 10.88 5.28
CA ASP A 179 -11.59 12.04 6.11
C ASP A 179 -11.45 11.61 7.58
N VAL A 180 -10.39 12.09 8.23
CA VAL A 180 -10.03 11.70 9.60
C VAL A 180 -11.04 12.25 10.62
N ASP A 181 -11.62 13.42 10.36
CA ASP A 181 -12.67 13.98 11.21
C ASP A 181 -13.92 13.09 11.20
N SER A 182 -14.24 12.52 10.05
CA SER A 182 -15.34 11.55 9.92
C SER A 182 -15.06 10.26 10.71
N VAL A 183 -13.81 9.78 10.76
CA VAL A 183 -13.41 8.64 11.60
C VAL A 183 -13.63 8.97 13.08
N ILE A 184 -13.16 10.13 13.54
CA ILE A 184 -13.33 10.59 14.92
C ILE A 184 -14.82 10.67 15.28
N ALA A 185 -15.62 11.32 14.43
CA ALA A 185 -17.04 11.52 14.67
C ALA A 185 -17.82 10.19 14.63
N GLY A 186 -17.45 9.25 13.75
CA GLY A 186 -18.06 7.94 13.61
C GLY A 186 -17.98 7.10 14.88
N ASP A 187 -16.89 7.21 15.63
CA ASP A 187 -16.66 6.55 16.90
C ASP A 187 -17.06 7.40 18.13
N GLY A 188 -17.76 8.52 17.89
CA GLY A 188 -18.30 9.41 18.94
C GLY A 188 -17.27 10.33 19.59
N GLY A 189 -16.09 10.48 18.98
CA GLY A 189 -15.06 11.45 19.38
C GLY A 189 -15.37 12.87 18.87
N SER A 190 -14.55 13.81 19.28
CA SER A 190 -14.58 15.21 18.82
C SER A 190 -13.20 15.85 19.02
N GLY A 191 -12.86 16.85 18.22
CA GLY A 191 -11.56 17.51 18.18
C GLY A 191 -10.82 17.15 16.91
N GLN A 192 -9.54 17.53 16.80
CA GLN A 192 -8.75 17.37 15.59
C GLN A 192 -7.58 16.41 15.80
N ALA A 193 -7.37 15.49 14.85
CA ALA A 193 -6.28 14.49 14.95
C ALA A 193 -4.91 15.16 14.90
N THR A 194 -4.04 14.84 15.85
CA THR A 194 -2.65 15.25 15.89
C THR A 194 -1.67 14.10 15.68
N LEU A 195 -2.09 12.86 15.95
CA LEU A 195 -1.32 11.67 15.68
C LEU A 195 -2.23 10.56 15.13
N VAL A 196 -1.87 10.02 13.97
CA VAL A 196 -2.62 8.94 13.30
C VAL A 196 -1.66 7.84 12.90
N ARG A 197 -2.01 6.59 13.18
CA ARG A 197 -1.33 5.40 12.63
C ARG A 197 -2.05 4.89 11.42
N ILE A 198 -1.28 4.54 10.38
CA ILE A 198 -1.76 3.84 9.19
C ILE A 198 -1.13 2.47 9.13
N SER A 199 -1.94 1.47 8.79
CA SER A 199 -1.49 0.13 8.39
C SER A 199 -2.11 -0.20 7.03
N LEU A 200 -1.29 -0.24 5.98
CA LEU A 200 -1.69 -0.55 4.61
C LEU A 200 -1.26 -1.97 4.27
N SER A 201 -2.21 -2.88 4.12
CA SER A 201 -1.97 -4.24 3.66
C SER A 201 -2.32 -4.36 2.19
N ASN A 202 -1.35 -4.73 1.36
CA ASN A 202 -1.49 -4.84 -0.09
C ASN A 202 -1.18 -6.26 -0.56
N THR A 203 -1.98 -6.75 -1.53
CA THR A 203 -1.83 -8.09 -2.11
C THR A 203 -1.98 -8.02 -3.62
N LEU A 204 -1.00 -8.57 -4.33
CA LEU A 204 -1.05 -8.84 -5.76
C LEU A 204 -1.17 -10.34 -5.98
N THR A 205 -1.98 -10.75 -6.96
CA THR A 205 -2.18 -12.16 -7.31
C THR A 205 -2.17 -12.33 -8.82
N ALA A 206 -1.51 -13.38 -9.29
CA ALA A 206 -1.48 -13.78 -10.69
C ALA A 206 -1.90 -15.26 -10.83
N PHE A 207 -2.74 -15.55 -11.81
CA PHE A 207 -3.19 -16.89 -12.18
C PHE A 207 -3.14 -17.06 -13.69
N ALA A 208 -2.68 -18.22 -14.15
CA ALA A 208 -2.75 -18.57 -15.57
C ALA A 208 -2.89 -20.08 -15.75
N ASP A 209 -3.76 -20.48 -16.67
CA ASP A 209 -3.82 -21.84 -17.19
C ASP A 209 -2.59 -22.14 -18.06
N SER A 210 -2.33 -23.42 -18.33
CA SER A 210 -1.29 -23.81 -19.28
C SER A 210 -1.56 -23.20 -20.65
N GLY A 211 -0.57 -22.53 -21.22
CA GLY A 211 -0.70 -21.78 -22.48
C GLY A 211 -1.06 -20.29 -22.29
N ALA A 212 -1.26 -19.84 -21.05
CA ALA A 212 -1.41 -18.42 -20.71
C ALA A 212 -0.33 -17.96 -19.74
N SER A 213 -0.12 -16.65 -19.59
CA SER A 213 0.70 -16.08 -18.53
C SER A 213 0.05 -14.84 -17.96
N ALA A 214 0.30 -14.59 -16.67
CA ALA A 214 -0.17 -13.45 -15.94
C ALA A 214 0.95 -12.88 -15.09
N ARG A 215 1.13 -11.55 -15.12
CA ARG A 215 2.04 -10.82 -14.24
C ARG A 215 1.37 -9.54 -13.79
N ILE A 216 1.54 -9.20 -12.54
CA ILE A 216 1.11 -7.93 -11.97
C ILE A 216 2.20 -7.41 -11.05
N GLU A 217 2.52 -6.13 -11.17
CA GLU A 217 3.55 -5.49 -10.36
C GLU A 217 3.18 -4.06 -10.00
N LYS A 218 3.69 -3.58 -8.85
CA LYS A 218 3.70 -2.15 -8.52
C LYS A 218 4.87 -1.47 -9.23
N LYS A 219 4.66 -0.22 -9.64
CA LYS A 219 5.67 0.59 -10.35
C LYS A 219 5.95 1.88 -9.58
N ASP A 220 7.16 2.40 -9.79
CA ASP A 220 7.62 3.69 -9.26
C ASP A 220 6.94 4.90 -9.94
N ILE A 221 6.45 4.75 -11.16
CA ILE A 221 5.69 5.80 -11.85
C ILE A 221 4.30 5.86 -11.25
N ASP A 222 4.07 6.81 -10.36
CA ASP A 222 2.89 6.89 -9.51
C ASP A 222 2.77 5.69 -8.54
N GLY A 223 3.88 5.25 -7.94
CA GLY A 223 3.92 4.22 -6.91
C GLY A 223 2.97 4.50 -5.75
N LEU A 224 3.18 3.91 -4.59
CA LEU A 224 2.41 4.27 -3.41
C LEU A 224 2.82 5.67 -2.95
N ALA A 225 1.90 6.65 -3.02
CA ALA A 225 2.05 7.94 -2.38
C ALA A 225 1.05 8.10 -1.24
N ILE A 226 1.50 8.59 -0.09
CA ILE A 226 0.67 8.95 1.06
C ILE A 226 0.78 10.46 1.23
N THR A 227 -0.34 11.15 1.05
CA THR A 227 -0.40 12.61 1.16
C THR A 227 -1.34 13.01 2.28
N VAL A 228 -0.86 13.83 3.19
CA VAL A 228 -1.67 14.43 4.25
C VAL A 228 -2.07 15.83 3.82
N VAL A 229 -3.36 16.11 3.81
CA VAL A 229 -3.92 17.42 3.50
C VAL A 229 -4.33 18.07 4.83
N PRO A 230 -3.59 19.08 5.32
CA PRO A 230 -4.01 19.83 6.50
C PRO A 230 -5.21 20.70 6.18
N GLU A 231 -6.04 20.98 7.17
CA GLU A 231 -7.12 21.96 7.00
C GLU A 231 -6.56 23.30 6.48
N PRO A 232 -7.18 23.88 5.45
CA PRO A 232 -6.88 25.26 5.08
C PRO A 232 -7.15 26.10 6.32
N GLY A 233 -6.19 26.93 6.74
CA GLY A 233 -6.30 27.77 7.93
C GLY A 233 -7.51 28.72 7.89
N THR A 234 -8.71 28.14 7.98
CA THR A 234 -10.02 28.81 7.95
C THR A 234 -10.09 29.82 9.08
N ALA A 235 -9.46 29.52 10.23
CA ALA A 235 -9.30 30.44 11.34
C ALA A 235 -8.44 31.66 10.96
N LEU A 236 -7.37 31.47 10.18
CA LEU A 236 -6.52 32.56 9.69
C LEU A 236 -7.28 33.41 8.66
N LEU A 237 -8.00 32.79 7.72
CA LEU A 237 -8.84 33.49 6.74
C LEU A 237 -9.99 34.24 7.41
N MET A 238 -10.65 33.65 8.41
CA MET A 238 -11.67 34.32 9.23
C MET A 238 -11.08 35.47 10.03
N GLY A 239 -9.92 35.28 10.67
CA GLY A 239 -9.19 36.31 11.40
C GLY A 239 -8.82 37.49 10.52
N LEU A 240 -8.26 37.24 9.34
CA LEU A 240 -7.93 38.25 8.34
C LEU A 240 -9.19 38.93 7.77
N GLY A 241 -10.27 38.18 7.55
CA GLY A 241 -11.57 38.71 7.13
C GLY A 241 -12.17 39.67 8.18
N LEU A 242 -12.14 39.30 9.46
CA LEU A 242 -12.61 40.13 10.57
C LEU A 242 -11.74 41.37 10.77
N LEU A 243 -10.42 41.28 10.64
CA LEU A 243 -9.49 42.39 10.66
C LEU A 243 -9.75 43.37 9.50
N GLY A 244 -10.02 42.82 8.30
CA GLY A 244 -10.40 43.62 7.13
C GLY A 244 -11.71 44.39 7.33
N LEU A 245 -12.72 43.76 7.95
CA LEU A 245 -13.99 44.40 8.29
C LEU A 245 -13.85 45.46 9.39
N ALA A 246 -13.01 45.19 10.40
CA ALA A 246 -12.75 46.14 11.50
C ALA A 246 -12.03 47.39 10.99
N SER A 247 -11.05 47.28 10.09
CA SER A 247 -10.30 48.39 9.51
C SER A 247 -11.15 49.25 8.56
N GLY A 248 -12.17 48.68 7.92
CA GLY A 248 -13.12 49.41 7.06
C GLY A 248 -14.05 50.34 7.81
N ARG A 249 -14.32 50.08 9.09
CA ARG A 249 -15.21 50.91 9.93
C ARG A 249 -14.58 52.20 10.44
N VAL A 250 -13.25 52.27 10.58
CA VAL A 250 -12.54 53.45 11.15
C VAL A 250 -12.52 54.62 10.19
N ARG A 251 -12.78 54.47 8.90
CA ARG A 251 -12.74 55.56 7.90
C ARG A 251 -14.00 56.41 7.79
N LYS A 252 -15.11 56.11 8.49
CA LYS A 252 -16.38 56.86 8.36
C LYS A 252 -16.69 57.88 9.43
N THR A 253 -15.75 58.15 10.37
CA THR A 253 -16.02 59.10 11.48
C THR A 253 -15.20 60.41 11.42
N ALA A 254 -14.64 60.75 10.25
CA ALA A 254 -13.97 62.03 10.03
C ALA A 254 -14.66 62.81 8.88
N ARG A 255 -15.84 63.34 9.17
CA ARG A 255 -16.48 64.45 8.46
C ARG A 255 -17.40 65.23 9.40
#